data_2ad093760578371e4f88ec573d5a2c5c
#
_entry.id   2ad093760578371e4f88ec573d5a2c5c
#
_cell.length_a   1.000
_cell.length_b   1.000
_cell.length_c   1.000
_cell.angle_alpha   90.00
_cell.angle_beta   90.00
_cell.angle_gamma   90.00
#
_symmetry.space_group_name_H-M   'P 1'
#
loop_
_entity.id
_entity.type
_entity.pdbx_description
1 polymer ?
#
loop_
_entity_poly.entity_id
_entity_poly.type
_entity_poly.pdbx_seq_one_letter_code
_entity_poly.pdbx_strand_id
1 'polypeptide(L)' 'VWIGSNAVVVGKIVIGDDVLIAPNAYVNFDVPSHSVVMGNPGKIIPRENATEGYITYKV' A
#
# COMPACT_ATOMS: atom_id res chain seq x y z
N VAL A 1 -3.31 4.78 -5.36
CA VAL A 1 -3.21 3.70 -4.34
C VAL A 1 -3.70 2.40 -4.94
N TRP A 2 -2.91 1.37 -4.77
CA TRP A 2 -3.29 0.03 -5.19
C TRP A 2 -3.32 -0.88 -3.97
N ILE A 3 -4.43 -1.56 -3.74
CA ILE A 3 -4.61 -2.45 -2.60
C ILE A 3 -4.84 -3.85 -3.12
N GLY A 4 -3.95 -4.76 -2.76
CA GLY A 4 -4.01 -6.15 -3.22
C GLY A 4 -5.11 -6.97 -2.55
N SER A 5 -5.36 -8.14 -3.11
CA SER A 5 -6.41 -9.04 -2.62
C SER A 5 -6.14 -9.45 -1.18
N ASN A 6 -7.20 -9.52 -0.38
CA ASN A 6 -7.14 -9.92 1.02
C ASN A 6 -6.27 -9.02 1.91
N ALA A 7 -5.86 -7.85 1.42
CA ALA A 7 -5.22 -6.89 2.28
C ALA A 7 -6.22 -6.34 3.29
N VAL A 8 -5.76 -6.13 4.51
CA VAL A 8 -6.59 -5.60 5.59
C VAL A 8 -6.05 -4.24 6.01
N VAL A 9 -6.91 -3.23 5.89
CA VAL A 9 -6.57 -1.87 6.29
C VAL A 9 -7.57 -1.45 7.37
N VAL A 10 -7.09 -1.23 8.56
CA VAL A 10 -7.96 -0.98 9.71
C VAL A 10 -7.52 0.25 10.50
N GLY A 11 -8.50 0.85 11.15
CA GLY A 11 -8.27 1.99 12.04
C GLY A 11 -8.39 3.32 11.34
N LYS A 12 -8.14 4.36 12.10
CA LYS A 12 -8.18 5.74 11.63
C LYS A 12 -6.80 6.11 11.09
N ILE A 13 -6.52 5.72 9.86
CA ILE A 13 -5.20 5.90 9.27
C ILE A 13 -5.28 6.72 7.99
N VAL A 14 -4.16 7.28 7.61
CA VAL A 14 -4.00 8.03 6.36
C VAL A 14 -3.03 7.27 5.47
N ILE A 15 -3.46 7.01 4.25
CA ILE A 15 -2.61 6.40 3.24
C ILE A 15 -2.29 7.46 2.20
N GLY A 16 -1.01 7.74 2.01
CA GLY A 16 -0.55 8.76 1.07
C GLY A 16 -0.76 8.38 -0.39
N ASP A 17 -0.17 9.16 -1.28
CA ASP A 17 -0.26 8.93 -2.72
C ASP A 17 0.79 7.92 -3.17
N ASP A 18 0.53 7.27 -4.31
CA ASP A 18 1.46 6.32 -4.89
C ASP A 18 1.88 5.25 -3.86
N VAL A 19 0.87 4.63 -3.25
CA VAL A 19 1.08 3.56 -2.26
C VAL A 19 0.58 2.25 -2.83
N LEU A 20 1.38 1.22 -2.68
CA LEU A 20 1.00 -0.15 -3.01
C LEU A 20 0.92 -0.96 -1.74
N ILE A 21 -0.25 -1.53 -1.49
CA ILE A 21 -0.45 -2.46 -0.38
C ILE A 21 -0.53 -3.86 -0.97
N ALA A 22 0.48 -4.65 -0.69
CA ALA A 22 0.60 -5.99 -1.27
C ALA A 22 -0.55 -6.90 -0.82
N PRO A 23 -0.88 -7.93 -1.59
CA PRO A 23 -1.89 -8.90 -1.17
C PRO A 23 -1.58 -9.47 0.20
N ASN A 24 -2.61 -9.67 1.00
CA ASN A 24 -2.54 -10.22 2.35
C ASN A 24 -1.78 -9.37 3.37
N ALA A 25 -1.45 -8.14 3.02
CA ALA A 25 -0.81 -7.24 3.98
C ALA A 25 -1.80 -6.79 5.06
N TYR A 26 -1.29 -6.55 6.25
CA TYR A 26 -2.07 -6.02 7.36
C TYR A 26 -1.59 -4.60 7.69
N VAL A 27 -2.45 -3.62 7.51
CA VAL A 27 -2.11 -2.21 7.69
C VAL A 27 -2.97 -1.60 8.78
N ASN A 28 -2.34 -1.21 9.88
CA ASN A 28 -3.02 -0.53 10.99
C ASN A 28 -2.28 0.73 11.42
N PHE A 29 -1.55 1.34 10.49
CA PHE A 29 -0.72 2.53 10.72
C PHE A 29 -0.78 3.43 9.49
N ASP A 30 -0.40 4.71 9.67
CA ASP A 30 -0.33 5.64 8.55
C ASP A 30 0.77 5.23 7.59
N VAL A 31 0.49 5.36 6.30
CA VAL A 31 1.43 5.00 5.24
C VAL A 31 1.82 6.26 4.48
N PRO A 32 3.10 6.65 4.47
CA PRO A 32 3.54 7.81 3.70
C PRO A 32 3.43 7.56 2.20
N SER A 33 3.42 8.63 1.43
CA SER A 33 3.40 8.53 -0.03
C SER A 33 4.63 7.79 -0.55
N HIS A 34 4.51 7.21 -1.73
CA HIS A 34 5.60 6.50 -2.41
C HIS A 34 6.15 5.35 -1.56
N SER A 35 5.25 4.47 -1.17
CA SER A 35 5.62 3.34 -0.31
C SER A 35 4.92 2.07 -0.73
N VAL A 36 5.56 0.96 -0.43
CA VAL A 36 4.99 -0.38 -0.56
C VAL A 36 4.83 -0.94 0.83
N VAL A 37 3.68 -1.52 1.12
CA VAL A 37 3.44 -2.21 2.40
C VAL A 37 3.28 -3.69 2.11
N MET A 38 4.03 -4.51 2.80
CA MET A 38 4.03 -5.96 2.60
C MET A 38 3.91 -6.70 3.92
N GLY A 39 3.21 -7.80 3.89
CA GLY A 39 3.23 -8.78 4.97
C GLY A 39 2.25 -8.50 6.11
N ASN A 40 2.29 -9.38 7.09
CA ASN A 40 1.49 -9.31 8.31
C ASN A 40 2.40 -9.71 9.50
N PRO A 41 2.75 -8.75 10.39
CA PRO A 41 2.39 -7.33 10.33
C PRO A 41 2.99 -6.61 9.12
N GLY A 42 2.31 -5.58 8.65
CA GLY A 42 2.77 -4.84 7.49
C GLY A 42 4.09 -4.12 7.71
N LYS A 43 4.94 -4.13 6.71
CA LYS A 43 6.20 -3.39 6.73
C LYS A 43 6.20 -2.37 5.61
N ILE A 44 6.62 -1.15 5.92
CA ILE A 44 6.70 -0.07 4.94
C ILE A 44 8.05 -0.12 4.26
N ILE A 45 8.02 -0.16 2.93
CA ILE A 45 9.23 -0.11 2.10
C ILE A 45 9.11 1.15 1.23
N PRO A 46 9.93 2.18 1.46
CA PRO A 46 9.89 3.38 0.63
C PRO A 46 10.29 3.03 -0.81
N ARG A 47 9.48 3.52 -1.75
CA ARG A 47 9.74 3.26 -3.16
C ARG A 47 9.04 4.28 -4.03
N GLU A 48 9.80 5.09 -4.75
CA GLU A 48 9.21 5.96 -5.75
C GLU A 48 8.53 5.13 -6.83
N ASN A 49 7.40 5.62 -7.31
CA ASN A 49 6.59 4.92 -8.31
C ASN A 49 6.14 3.54 -7.81
N ALA A 50 5.72 3.49 -6.55
CA ALA A 50 5.37 2.24 -5.89
C ALA A 50 4.27 1.47 -6.63
N THR A 51 3.36 2.18 -7.27
CA THR A 51 2.25 1.56 -8.02
C THR A 51 2.56 1.33 -9.49
N GLU A 52 3.73 1.73 -9.96
CA GLU A 52 4.10 1.56 -11.36
C GLU A 52 4.18 0.07 -11.71
N GLY A 53 3.55 -0.29 -12.81
CA GLY A 53 3.49 -1.68 -13.23
C GLY A 53 2.36 -2.48 -12.60
N TYR A 54 1.75 -1.97 -11.53
CA TYR A 54 0.62 -2.62 -10.87
C TYR A 54 -0.71 -2.03 -11.28
N ILE A 55 -0.73 -0.73 -11.56
CA ILE A 55 -1.91 -0.07 -12.11
C ILE A 55 -1.70 0.03 -13.61
N THR A 56 -2.27 -0.92 -14.32
CA THR A 56 -2.09 -1.03 -15.77
C THR A 56 -2.86 0.04 -16.52
N TYR A 57 -4.03 0.39 -16.03
CA TYR A 57 -4.91 1.36 -16.68
C TYR A 57 -5.13 2.53 -15.75
N LYS A 58 -4.43 3.61 -16.02
CA LYS A 58 -4.64 4.88 -15.32
C LYS A 58 -5.65 5.68 -16.11
N VAL A 59 -6.80 5.77 -15.56
CA VAL A 59 -7.89 6.58 -16.13
C VAL A 59 -8.16 7.77 -15.26
#